data_20c71b1976aae0a9c35b04b7fb6a7c28
#
_entry.id   20c71b1976aae0a9c35b04b7fb6a7c28
#
_cell.length_a   1.000
_cell.length_b   1.000
_cell.length_c   1.000
_cell.angle_alpha   90.00
_cell.angle_beta   90.00
_cell.angle_gamma   90.00
#
_symmetry.space_group_name_H-M   'P 1'
#
loop_
_entity.id
_entity.type
_entity.pdbx_description
1 polymer ?
#
loop_
_entity_poly.entity_id
_entity_poly.type
_entity_poly.pdbx_seq_one_letter_code
_entity_poly.pdbx_strand_id
1 'polypeptide(L)'
;MNKIHNLEIYKTINISDMYVKLYEEIKEVASAILLNNTENLAEELLDVIQCCYGIAYTRGINLGEHIEKHNKKLLSRGHKFID
;
A
#
# COMPACT_ATOMS: atom_id res chain seq x y z
N MET A 1 -5.35 7.94 15.86
CA MET A 1 -5.78 8.15 14.47
C MET A 1 -5.49 6.91 13.65
N ASN A 2 -6.52 6.31 13.08
CA ASN A 2 -6.40 5.00 12.42
C ASN A 2 -6.48 5.09 10.90
N LYS A 3 -5.71 5.99 10.32
CA LYS A 3 -5.64 6.10 8.86
C LYS A 3 -4.20 6.27 8.41
N ILE A 4 -3.95 5.93 7.15
CA ILE A 4 -2.67 6.17 6.52
C ILE A 4 -2.62 7.64 6.09
N HIS A 5 -1.57 8.33 6.48
CA HIS A 5 -1.37 9.74 6.17
C HIS A 5 -0.46 9.90 4.96
N ASN A 6 -0.70 10.95 4.18
CA ASN A 6 0.28 11.38 3.20
C ASN A 6 1.42 12.11 3.92
N LEU A 7 2.63 11.86 3.49
CA LEU A 7 3.82 12.45 4.10
C LEU A 7 4.28 13.69 3.36
N GLU A 8 4.85 14.62 4.09
CA GLU A 8 5.37 15.87 3.51
C GLU A 8 6.34 15.61 2.36
N ILE A 9 7.16 14.57 2.46
CA ILE A 9 8.16 14.22 1.44
C ILE A 9 7.52 13.93 0.07
N TYR A 10 6.23 13.55 0.03
CA TYR A 10 5.55 13.23 -1.23
C TYR A 10 5.40 14.44 -2.15
N LYS A 11 5.50 15.64 -1.61
CA LYS A 11 5.42 16.88 -2.40
C LYS A 11 6.63 17.06 -3.33
N THR A 12 7.75 16.45 -2.98
CA THR A 12 9.02 16.67 -3.70
C THR A 12 9.69 15.39 -4.17
N ILE A 13 9.27 14.23 -3.66
CA ILE A 13 9.90 12.96 -4.02
C ILE A 13 9.55 12.58 -5.46
N ASN A 14 10.50 11.94 -6.11
CA ASN A 14 10.31 11.47 -7.46
C ASN A 14 9.67 10.07 -7.42
N ILE A 15 8.77 9.81 -8.36
CA ILE A 15 8.01 8.57 -8.41
C ILE A 15 8.91 7.33 -8.58
N SER A 16 10.04 7.48 -9.27
CA SER A 16 11.00 6.37 -9.41
C SER A 16 11.58 5.96 -8.07
N ASP A 17 11.88 6.93 -7.20
CA ASP A 17 12.39 6.64 -5.86
C ASP A 17 11.32 5.98 -5.00
N MET A 18 10.07 6.38 -5.15
CA MET A 18 8.94 5.71 -4.47
C MET A 18 8.78 4.26 -4.94
N TYR A 19 8.96 4.01 -6.23
CA TYR A 19 8.88 2.65 -6.78
C TYR A 19 9.99 1.76 -6.20
N VAL A 20 11.22 2.28 -6.15
CA VAL A 20 12.36 1.55 -5.57
C VAL A 20 12.08 1.23 -4.09
N LYS A 21 11.55 2.19 -3.35
CA LYS A 21 11.19 2.01 -1.95
C LYS A 21 10.12 0.93 -1.79
N LEU A 22 9.08 0.96 -2.62
CA LEU A 22 8.03 -0.07 -2.61
C LEU A 22 8.62 -1.46 -2.84
N TYR A 23 9.51 -1.59 -3.79
CA TYR A 23 10.17 -2.87 -4.10
C TYR A 23 10.97 -3.39 -2.89
N GLU A 24 11.71 -2.51 -2.21
CA GLU A 24 12.43 -2.87 -0.99
C GLU A 24 11.49 -3.34 0.11
N GLU A 25 10.38 -2.64 0.34
CA GLU A 25 9.41 -3.01 1.37
C GLU A 25 8.71 -4.35 1.05
N ILE A 26 8.46 -4.65 -0.22
CA ILE A 26 7.90 -5.94 -0.61
C ILE A 26 8.85 -7.08 -0.23
N LYS A 27 10.15 -6.90 -0.39
CA LYS A 27 11.15 -7.90 0.04
C LYS A 27 11.15 -8.08 1.55
N GLU A 28 10.97 -7.00 2.30
CA GLU A 28 10.87 -7.07 3.76
C GLU A 28 9.63 -7.84 4.21
N VAL A 29 8.50 -7.68 3.50
CA VAL A 29 7.29 -8.47 3.75
C VAL A 29 7.58 -9.96 3.58
N ALA A 30 8.25 -10.34 2.50
CA ALA A 30 8.60 -11.74 2.25
C ALA A 30 9.46 -12.31 3.38
N SER A 31 10.46 -11.55 3.84
CA SER A 31 11.31 -11.97 4.96
C SER A 31 10.51 -12.14 6.25
N ALA A 32 9.59 -11.22 6.54
CA ALA A 32 8.76 -11.29 7.73
C ALA A 32 7.83 -12.51 7.72
N ILE A 33 7.29 -12.87 6.56
CA ILE A 33 6.48 -14.08 6.40
C ILE A 33 7.31 -15.32 6.70
N LEU A 34 8.52 -15.42 6.13
CA LEU A 34 9.40 -16.56 6.32
C LEU A 34 9.85 -16.72 7.77
N LEU A 35 10.06 -15.62 8.48
CA LEU A 35 10.46 -15.63 9.88
C LEU A 35 9.29 -15.84 10.83
N ASN A 36 8.07 -15.84 10.32
CA ASN A 36 6.83 -16.02 11.09
C ASN A 36 6.72 -15.05 12.27
N ASN A 37 7.15 -13.81 12.06
CA ASN A 37 7.08 -12.75 13.06
C ASN A 37 5.89 -11.84 12.73
N THR A 38 4.77 -12.07 13.40
CA THR A 38 3.49 -11.39 13.12
C THR A 38 3.57 -9.88 13.35
N GLU A 39 4.22 -9.45 14.43
CA GLU A 39 4.33 -8.02 14.73
C GLU A 39 5.15 -7.29 13.67
N ASN A 40 6.30 -7.85 13.30
CA ASN A 40 7.13 -7.29 12.25
C ASN A 40 6.43 -7.32 10.89
N LEU A 41 5.69 -8.39 10.60
CA LEU A 41 4.91 -8.48 9.36
C LEU A 41 3.88 -7.36 9.26
N ALA A 42 3.17 -7.05 10.36
CA ALA A 42 2.21 -5.95 10.37
C ALA A 42 2.88 -4.62 10.01
N GLU A 43 4.04 -4.33 10.59
CA GLU A 43 4.80 -3.12 10.27
C GLU A 43 5.23 -3.09 8.80
N GLU A 44 5.75 -4.19 8.27
CA GLU A 44 6.17 -4.26 6.88
C GLU A 44 5.01 -4.09 5.90
N LEU A 45 3.84 -4.64 6.24
CA LEU A 45 2.64 -4.45 5.42
C LEU A 45 2.21 -2.97 5.41
N LEU A 46 2.29 -2.30 6.56
CA LEU A 46 1.98 -0.87 6.63
C LEU A 46 2.99 -0.04 5.82
N ASP A 47 4.25 -0.43 5.82
CA ASP A 47 5.26 0.25 5.00
C ASP A 47 4.96 0.12 3.51
N VAL A 48 4.49 -1.05 3.05
CA VAL A 48 4.06 -1.24 1.66
C VAL A 48 2.87 -0.33 1.35
N ILE A 49 1.87 -0.31 2.23
CA ILE A 49 0.68 0.53 2.05
C ILE A 49 1.09 2.01 2.01
N GLN A 50 2.00 2.42 2.88
CA GLN A 50 2.52 3.78 2.92
C GLN A 50 3.17 4.18 1.59
N CYS A 51 3.97 3.28 1.00
CA CYS A 51 4.58 3.51 -0.32
C CYS A 51 3.52 3.63 -1.42
N CYS A 52 2.46 2.81 -1.36
CA CYS A 52 1.36 2.89 -2.32
C CYS A 52 0.67 4.25 -2.26
N TYR A 53 0.46 4.77 -1.06
CA TYR A 53 -0.11 6.11 -0.87
C TYR A 53 0.82 7.19 -1.43
N GLY A 54 2.13 7.04 -1.24
CA GLY A 54 3.10 7.97 -1.80
C GLY A 54 3.08 8.02 -3.32
N ILE A 55 2.99 6.85 -3.96
CA ILE A 55 2.89 6.76 -5.42
C ILE A 55 1.61 7.43 -5.90
N ALA A 56 0.48 7.13 -5.26
CA ALA A 56 -0.80 7.75 -5.61
C ALA A 56 -0.73 9.27 -5.49
N TYR A 57 -0.15 9.76 -4.41
CA TYR A 57 0.00 11.21 -4.20
C TYR A 57 0.81 11.87 -5.31
N THR A 58 1.94 11.28 -5.70
CA THR A 58 2.80 11.86 -6.75
C THR A 58 2.11 11.95 -8.11
N ARG A 59 1.07 11.16 -8.32
CA ARG A 59 0.26 11.14 -9.55
C ARG A 59 -1.09 11.84 -9.40
N GLY A 60 -1.36 12.46 -8.27
CA GLY A 60 -2.62 13.13 -8.03
C GLY A 60 -3.83 12.19 -7.94
N ILE A 61 -3.61 10.93 -7.54
CA ILE A 61 -4.66 9.91 -7.45
C ILE A 61 -5.20 9.88 -6.03
N ASN A 62 -6.53 10.00 -5.90
CA ASN A 62 -7.23 9.77 -4.65
C ASN A 62 -7.72 8.31 -4.65
N LEU A 63 -7.03 7.45 -3.91
CA LEU A 63 -7.37 6.02 -3.89
C LEU A 63 -8.80 5.76 -3.40
N GLY A 64 -9.29 6.57 -2.45
CA GLY A 64 -10.64 6.42 -1.92
C GLY A 64 -11.73 6.51 -3.00
N GLU A 65 -11.52 7.34 -4.02
CA GLU A 65 -12.48 7.49 -5.12
C GLU A 65 -12.56 6.26 -6.02
N HIS A 66 -11.60 5.35 -5.93
CA HIS A 66 -11.52 4.16 -6.76
C HIS A 66 -11.98 2.88 -6.07
N ILE A 67 -12.28 2.94 -4.77
CA ILE A 67 -12.61 1.75 -3.97
C ILE A 67 -13.89 1.07 -4.48
N GLU A 68 -14.94 1.83 -4.77
CA GLU A 68 -16.22 1.24 -5.22
C GLU A 68 -16.05 0.46 -6.51
N LYS A 69 -15.37 1.04 -7.49
CA LYS A 69 -15.08 0.38 -8.77
C LYS A 69 -14.22 -0.87 -8.56
N HIS A 70 -13.22 -0.77 -7.68
CA HIS A 70 -12.37 -1.90 -7.34
C HIS A 70 -13.18 -3.04 -6.74
N ASN A 71 -14.08 -2.75 -5.80
CA ASN A 71 -14.93 -3.75 -5.17
C ASN A 71 -15.87 -4.43 -6.18
N LYS A 72 -16.44 -3.67 -7.12
CA LYS A 72 -17.24 -4.24 -8.20
C LYS A 72 -16.44 -5.20 -9.06
N LYS A 73 -15.19 -4.87 -9.35
CA LYS A 73 -14.29 -5.74 -10.10
C LYS A 73 -14.06 -7.06 -9.37
N LEU A 74 -13.83 -7.01 -8.04
CA LEU A 74 -13.64 -8.22 -7.25
C LEU A 74 -14.88 -9.11 -7.27
N LEU A 75 -16.07 -8.52 -7.11
CA LEU A 75 -17.32 -9.26 -7.17
C LEU A 75 -17.54 -9.91 -8.54
N SER A 76 -17.21 -9.19 -9.63
CA SER A 76 -17.33 -9.73 -10.98
C SER A 76 -16.40 -10.91 -11.25
N ARG A 77 -15.31 -11.02 -10.48
CA ARG A 77 -14.36 -12.14 -10.57
C ARG A 77 -14.74 -13.30 -9.63
N GLY A 78 -15.90 -13.24 -8.99
CA GLY A 78 -16.41 -14.30 -8.12
C GLY A 78 -15.95 -14.24 -6.67
N HIS A 79 -15.26 -13.17 -6.26
CA HIS A 79 -14.88 -13.01 -4.87
C HIS A 79 -16.09 -12.67 -4.00
N LYS A 80 -16.05 -13.10 -2.75
CA LYS A 80 -17.06 -12.77 -1.75
C LYS A 80 -16.35 -12.03 -0.60
N PHE A 81 -16.99 -10.98 -0.10
CA PHE A 81 -16.43 -10.23 1.01
C PHE A 81 -16.80 -10.90 2.34
N ILE A 82 -15.88 -10.87 3.29
CA ILE A 82 -16.10 -11.40 4.64
C ILE A 82 -16.32 -10.29 5.66
N ASP A 83 -16.26 -9.04 5.23
CA ASP A 83 -16.41 -7.85 6.09
C ASP A 83 -17.51 -6.91 5.58
#